data_844181afbd2cef25aa2ae142fdc9bb60
#
_entry.id   844181afbd2cef25aa2ae142fdc9bb60
#
_cell.length_a   1.000
_cell.length_b   1.000
_cell.length_c   1.000
_cell.angle_alpha   90.00
_cell.angle_beta   90.00
_cell.angle_gamma   90.00
#
_symmetry.space_group_name_H-M   'P 1'
#
loop_
_entity.id
_entity.type
_entity.pdbx_description
1 polymer ?
#
loop_
_entity_poly.entity_id
_entity_poly.type
_entity_poly.pdbx_seq_one_letter_code
_entity_poly.pdbx_strand_id
1 'polypeptide(L)'
;MKQTLTFNLSTIASTESKIKVDYFDTSVEAFDNGEYLQSFYALLDYVNDEFREKYGNAKGTEFNIPHGSIVVNIKIENDWLLIHAPFLSLPEKNRIPLLRQVAGLNFNAMDLAQVELKKDRLAFEYTCPLALANPYKIYYILQEICNTGDKYDDEFETKFGAQRIYEPKVTP
;
A
#
# COMPACT_ATOMS: atom_id res chain seq x y z
N MET A 1 -3.29 -15.56 -13.90
CA MET A 1 -2.05 -14.83 -13.57
C MET A 1 -2.38 -13.83 -12.47
N LYS A 2 -1.89 -14.04 -11.24
CA LYS A 2 -1.93 -13.01 -10.21
C LYS A 2 -1.13 -11.82 -10.74
N GLN A 3 -1.76 -10.69 -11.04
CA GLN A 3 -1.03 -9.44 -11.21
C GLN A 3 -0.54 -9.01 -9.82
N THR A 4 0.59 -9.53 -9.44
CA THR A 4 1.30 -9.09 -8.26
C THR A 4 2.02 -7.81 -8.65
N LEU A 5 1.66 -6.68 -8.07
CA LEU A 5 2.52 -5.51 -8.07
C LEU A 5 3.79 -5.91 -7.31
N THR A 6 4.83 -6.28 -8.05
CA THR A 6 6.10 -6.65 -7.45
C THR A 6 6.88 -5.38 -7.22
N PHE A 7 6.78 -4.83 -6.01
CA PHE A 7 7.71 -3.82 -5.54
C PHE A 7 9.06 -4.52 -5.33
N ASN A 8 9.96 -4.45 -6.28
CA ASN A 8 11.24 -5.14 -6.20
C ASN A 8 12.40 -4.17 -6.33
N LEU A 9 13.01 -3.82 -5.21
CA LEU A 9 14.24 -3.02 -5.16
C LEU A 9 15.44 -3.72 -5.83
N SER A 10 15.40 -5.03 -6.06
CA SER A 10 16.49 -5.78 -6.66
C SER A 10 16.49 -5.81 -8.19
N THR A 11 15.46 -5.27 -8.86
CA THR A 11 15.36 -5.27 -10.33
C THR A 11 16.09 -4.10 -11.00
N ILE A 12 17.02 -3.47 -10.32
CA ILE A 12 17.84 -2.34 -10.84
C ILE A 12 18.90 -2.80 -11.87
N ALA A 13 18.78 -3.97 -12.50
CA ALA A 13 19.84 -4.52 -13.36
C ALA A 13 19.46 -4.79 -14.82
N SER A 14 18.32 -4.35 -15.35
CA SER A 14 17.94 -4.52 -16.75
C SER A 14 17.69 -3.19 -17.46
N THR A 15 17.62 -3.21 -18.81
CA THR A 15 17.43 -1.99 -19.63
C THR A 15 16.08 -1.27 -19.33
N GLU A 16 15.07 -2.00 -18.87
CA GLU A 16 13.84 -1.44 -18.31
C GLU A 16 14.09 -0.67 -16.99
N SER A 17 15.18 -0.98 -16.28
CA SER A 17 15.55 -0.36 -15.04
C SER A 17 16.05 1.08 -15.19
N LYS A 18 16.56 1.51 -16.34
CA LYS A 18 16.99 2.90 -16.53
C LYS A 18 15.81 3.88 -16.49
N ILE A 19 14.73 3.57 -17.19
CA ILE A 19 13.52 4.41 -17.20
C ILE A 19 12.92 4.49 -15.78
N LYS A 20 12.91 3.37 -15.05
CA LYS A 20 12.40 3.32 -13.67
C LYS A 20 13.27 4.08 -12.68
N VAL A 21 14.59 4.03 -12.82
CA VAL A 21 15.52 4.86 -12.02
C VAL A 21 15.25 6.34 -12.30
N ASP A 22 15.09 6.72 -13.56
CA ASP A 22 14.79 8.11 -13.95
C ASP A 22 13.48 8.62 -13.31
N TYR A 23 12.43 7.80 -13.19
CA TYR A 23 11.19 8.17 -12.50
C TYR A 23 11.38 8.33 -10.98
N PHE A 24 12.18 7.48 -10.35
CA PHE A 24 12.43 7.62 -8.92
C PHE A 24 13.28 8.86 -8.63
N ASP A 25 14.31 9.10 -9.42
CA ASP A 25 15.15 10.31 -9.31
C ASP A 25 14.33 11.56 -9.56
N THR A 26 13.44 11.56 -10.59
CA THR A 26 12.48 12.63 -10.84
C THR A 26 11.55 12.86 -9.63
N SER A 27 11.12 11.80 -8.97
CA SER A 27 10.29 11.89 -7.77
C SER A 27 11.03 12.58 -6.62
N VAL A 28 12.29 12.21 -6.39
CA VAL A 28 13.14 12.83 -5.35
C VAL A 28 13.42 14.29 -5.67
N GLU A 29 13.80 14.60 -6.92
CA GLU A 29 14.08 15.98 -7.36
C GLU A 29 12.85 16.88 -7.22
N ALA A 30 11.68 16.41 -7.63
CA ALA A 30 10.43 17.15 -7.48
C ALA A 30 10.10 17.39 -6.00
N PHE A 31 10.35 16.41 -5.13
CA PHE A 31 10.16 16.57 -3.69
C PHE A 31 11.07 17.63 -3.10
N ASP A 32 12.35 17.63 -3.45
CA ASP A 32 13.34 18.59 -2.96
C ASP A 32 13.05 20.03 -3.46
N ASN A 33 12.41 20.15 -4.63
CA ASN A 33 11.94 21.41 -5.18
C ASN A 33 10.60 21.89 -4.58
N GLY A 34 9.97 21.12 -3.69
CA GLY A 34 8.67 21.45 -3.10
C GLY A 34 7.46 21.14 -3.99
N GLU A 35 7.67 20.41 -5.08
CA GLU A 35 6.64 19.98 -6.03
C GLU A 35 6.02 18.63 -5.57
N TYR A 36 5.47 18.61 -4.37
CA TYR A 36 5.10 17.38 -3.66
C TYR A 36 4.11 16.49 -4.40
N LEU A 37 3.13 17.07 -5.07
CA LEU A 37 2.16 16.32 -5.87
C LEU A 37 2.82 15.66 -7.09
N GLN A 38 3.71 16.38 -7.78
CA GLN A 38 4.46 15.83 -8.92
C GLN A 38 5.43 14.74 -8.48
N SER A 39 6.10 14.96 -7.34
CA SER A 39 6.92 13.93 -6.69
C SER A 39 6.13 12.64 -6.48
N PHE A 40 4.94 12.74 -5.90
CA PHE A 40 4.10 11.57 -5.65
C PHE A 40 3.66 10.89 -6.96
N TYR A 41 3.32 11.64 -8.00
CA TYR A 41 2.96 11.06 -9.30
C TYR A 41 4.15 10.35 -9.96
N ALA A 42 5.35 10.92 -9.92
CA ALA A 42 6.54 10.27 -10.43
C ALA A 42 6.87 8.98 -9.66
N LEU A 43 6.63 8.95 -8.35
CA LEU A 43 6.74 7.73 -7.54
C LEU A 43 5.74 6.65 -7.99
N LEU A 44 4.49 7.01 -8.29
CA LEU A 44 3.52 6.06 -8.81
C LEU A 44 3.94 5.52 -10.18
N ASP A 45 4.45 6.36 -11.07
CA ASP A 45 4.96 5.96 -12.39
C ASP A 45 6.20 5.05 -12.26
N TYR A 46 7.05 5.27 -11.23
CA TYR A 46 8.13 4.34 -10.89
C TYR A 46 7.62 2.93 -10.49
N VAL A 47 6.52 2.88 -9.77
CA VAL A 47 5.89 1.60 -9.38
C VAL A 47 5.32 0.88 -10.61
N ASN A 48 4.68 1.60 -11.52
CA ASN A 48 4.13 1.07 -12.78
C ASN A 48 3.92 2.21 -13.78
N ASP A 49 4.44 2.08 -15.00
CA ASP A 49 4.45 3.12 -16.03
C ASP A 49 3.07 3.69 -16.40
N GLU A 50 2.01 2.89 -16.28
CA GLU A 50 0.62 3.29 -16.57
C GLU A 50 -0.22 3.43 -15.29
N PHE A 51 0.43 3.65 -14.16
CA PHE A 51 -0.21 3.54 -12.85
C PHE A 51 -1.41 4.47 -12.69
N ARG A 52 -1.23 5.73 -13.04
CA ARG A 52 -2.26 6.76 -12.88
C ARG A 52 -3.46 6.52 -13.80
N GLU A 53 -3.24 6.05 -15.01
CA GLU A 53 -4.31 5.75 -15.97
C GLU A 53 -5.08 4.50 -15.57
N LYS A 54 -4.36 3.49 -15.08
CA LYS A 54 -4.91 2.18 -14.78
C LYS A 54 -5.62 2.11 -13.43
N TYR A 55 -5.13 2.79 -12.43
CA TYR A 55 -5.58 2.69 -11.05
C TYR A 55 -6.11 4.00 -10.47
N GLY A 56 -5.97 5.11 -11.17
CA GLY A 56 -6.38 6.43 -10.74
C GLY A 56 -7.79 6.82 -11.18
N ASN A 57 -8.38 7.76 -10.46
CA ASN A 57 -9.59 8.44 -10.91
C ASN A 57 -9.25 9.55 -11.95
N ALA A 58 -10.27 10.07 -12.64
CA ALA A 58 -10.10 11.11 -13.65
C ALA A 58 -9.49 12.43 -13.12
N LYS A 59 -9.52 12.66 -11.80
CA LYS A 59 -8.94 13.84 -11.15
C LYS A 59 -7.48 13.63 -10.72
N GLY A 60 -6.97 12.39 -10.77
CA GLY A 60 -5.64 12.04 -10.27
C GLY A 60 -5.48 12.14 -8.74
N THR A 61 -6.57 12.12 -8.00
CA THR A 61 -6.56 12.29 -6.53
C THR A 61 -6.87 11.03 -5.75
N GLU A 62 -7.30 9.98 -6.43
CA GLU A 62 -7.64 8.69 -5.81
C GLU A 62 -7.11 7.55 -6.67
N PHE A 63 -6.49 6.55 -6.03
CA PHE A 63 -5.91 5.38 -6.67
C PHE A 63 -6.30 4.13 -5.89
N ASN A 64 -6.68 3.07 -6.61
CA ASN A 64 -7.06 1.79 -6.03
C ASN A 64 -6.17 0.70 -6.61
N ILE A 65 -5.17 0.29 -5.82
CA ILE A 65 -4.09 -0.59 -6.25
C ILE A 65 -4.34 -2.01 -5.75
N PRO A 66 -4.71 -2.97 -6.60
CA PRO A 66 -4.84 -4.35 -6.19
C PRO A 66 -3.47 -4.98 -5.97
N HIS A 67 -3.29 -5.64 -4.84
CA HIS A 67 -2.09 -6.42 -4.52
C HIS A 67 -2.50 -7.71 -3.78
N GLY A 68 -2.36 -8.86 -4.43
CA GLY A 68 -2.80 -10.14 -3.84
C GLY A 68 -4.28 -10.10 -3.46
N SER A 69 -4.56 -10.30 -2.18
CA SER A 69 -5.89 -10.27 -1.56
C SER A 69 -6.29 -8.91 -0.98
N ILE A 70 -5.46 -7.89 -1.12
CA ILE A 70 -5.74 -6.54 -0.61
C ILE A 70 -5.89 -5.53 -1.74
N VAL A 71 -6.57 -4.43 -1.45
CA VAL A 71 -6.62 -3.25 -2.32
C VAL A 71 -6.12 -2.06 -1.52
N VAL A 72 -5.01 -1.47 -1.95
CA VAL A 72 -4.47 -0.26 -1.34
C VAL A 72 -5.17 0.94 -1.96
N ASN A 73 -5.96 1.64 -1.17
CA ASN A 73 -6.64 2.87 -1.57
C ASN A 73 -5.77 4.05 -1.16
N ILE A 74 -5.39 4.88 -2.10
CA ILE A 74 -4.64 6.11 -1.87
C ILE A 74 -5.53 7.28 -2.22
N LYS A 75 -5.59 8.27 -1.35
CA LYS A 75 -6.33 9.51 -1.58
C LYS A 75 -5.47 10.72 -1.27
N ILE A 76 -5.54 11.72 -2.14
CA ILE A 76 -4.97 13.04 -1.91
C ILE A 76 -6.11 14.02 -1.70
N GLU A 77 -6.15 14.64 -0.54
CA GLU A 77 -7.21 15.58 -0.17
C GLU A 77 -6.64 16.69 0.72
N ASN A 78 -6.85 17.96 0.33
CA ASN A 78 -6.40 19.14 1.08
C ASN A 78 -4.90 19.09 1.44
N ASP A 79 -4.04 18.72 0.48
CA ASP A 79 -2.59 18.54 0.65
C ASP A 79 -2.19 17.44 1.66
N TRP A 80 -3.09 16.51 1.94
CA TRP A 80 -2.81 15.31 2.71
C TRP A 80 -2.83 14.07 1.82
N LEU A 81 -1.90 13.18 2.11
CA LEU A 81 -1.85 11.82 1.57
C LEU A 81 -2.45 10.86 2.60
N LEU A 82 -3.46 10.12 2.18
CA LEU A 82 -4.12 9.08 2.96
C LEU A 82 -3.93 7.74 2.25
N ILE A 83 -3.40 6.76 2.95
CA ILE A 83 -3.26 5.39 2.46
C ILE A 83 -4.10 4.50 3.37
N HIS A 84 -5.04 3.77 2.78
CA HIS A 84 -5.98 2.89 3.48
C HIS A 84 -6.07 1.55 2.75
N ALA A 85 -5.75 0.45 3.42
CA ALA A 85 -5.81 -0.87 2.82
C ALA A 85 -6.58 -1.84 3.74
N PRO A 86 -7.90 -1.96 3.57
CA PRO A 86 -8.70 -2.92 4.33
C PRO A 86 -8.36 -4.34 3.85
N PHE A 87 -8.13 -5.26 4.78
CA PHE A 87 -7.72 -6.62 4.42
C PHE A 87 -8.57 -7.71 5.06
N LEU A 88 -9.04 -7.54 6.30
CA LEU A 88 -9.80 -8.57 7.01
C LEU A 88 -11.02 -8.00 7.73
N SER A 89 -12.07 -8.80 7.81
CA SER A 89 -13.18 -8.63 8.75
C SER A 89 -12.97 -9.48 9.99
N LEU A 90 -13.34 -8.96 11.17
CA LEU A 90 -13.23 -9.71 12.42
C LEU A 90 -14.12 -10.94 12.39
N PRO A 91 -13.65 -12.08 12.92
CA PRO A 91 -14.46 -13.28 13.06
C PRO A 91 -15.51 -13.10 14.18
N GLU A 92 -16.58 -13.89 14.15
CA GLU A 92 -17.54 -13.92 15.26
C GLU A 92 -16.91 -14.43 16.57
N LYS A 93 -16.02 -15.42 16.45
CA LYS A 93 -15.25 -16.03 17.55
C LYS A 93 -13.77 -15.65 17.40
N ASN A 94 -13.00 -15.80 18.48
CA ASN A 94 -11.56 -15.52 18.51
C ASN A 94 -11.18 -14.04 18.27
N ARG A 95 -12.08 -13.09 18.46
CA ARG A 95 -11.82 -11.65 18.30
C ARG A 95 -10.66 -11.17 19.18
N ILE A 96 -10.69 -11.50 20.47
CA ILE A 96 -9.66 -11.04 21.42
C ILE A 96 -8.29 -11.63 21.09
N PRO A 97 -8.12 -12.94 20.81
CA PRO A 97 -6.85 -13.48 20.36
C PRO A 97 -6.33 -12.81 19.07
N LEU A 98 -7.20 -12.57 18.08
CA LEU A 98 -6.82 -11.86 16.85
C LEU A 98 -6.35 -10.44 17.15
N LEU A 99 -7.10 -9.66 17.92
CA LEU A 99 -6.74 -8.28 18.25
C LEU A 99 -5.42 -8.19 19.05
N ARG A 100 -5.10 -9.17 19.87
CA ARG A 100 -3.78 -9.27 20.52
C ARG A 100 -2.66 -9.49 19.52
N GLN A 101 -2.88 -10.31 18.48
CA GLN A 101 -1.90 -10.48 17.40
C GLN A 101 -1.72 -9.20 16.58
N VAL A 102 -2.82 -8.50 16.28
CA VAL A 102 -2.79 -7.18 15.60
C VAL A 102 -2.01 -6.15 16.43
N ALA A 103 -2.23 -6.09 17.74
CA ALA A 103 -1.43 -5.22 18.62
C ALA A 103 0.05 -5.59 18.59
N GLY A 104 0.38 -6.89 18.61
CA GLY A 104 1.75 -7.39 18.45
C GLY A 104 2.34 -7.04 17.08
N LEU A 105 1.55 -7.10 16.02
CA LEU A 105 1.95 -6.71 14.67
C LEU A 105 2.35 -5.22 14.63
N ASN A 106 1.49 -4.34 15.13
CA ASN A 106 1.76 -2.91 15.20
C ASN A 106 3.01 -2.56 16.02
N PHE A 107 3.31 -3.36 17.05
CA PHE A 107 4.44 -3.11 17.93
C PHE A 107 5.78 -3.66 17.41
N ASN A 108 5.74 -4.82 16.72
CA ASN A 108 6.96 -5.57 16.41
C ASN A 108 7.31 -5.62 14.92
N ALA A 109 6.33 -5.39 14.03
CA ALA A 109 6.50 -5.66 12.61
C ALA A 109 6.08 -4.51 11.70
N MET A 110 5.34 -3.52 12.21
CA MET A 110 4.99 -2.31 11.46
C MET A 110 5.91 -1.18 11.91
N ASP A 111 6.58 -0.55 10.96
CA ASP A 111 7.49 0.56 11.24
C ASP A 111 6.82 1.92 11.07
N LEU A 112 6.02 2.08 10.01
CA LEU A 112 5.44 3.37 9.63
C LEU A 112 3.93 3.33 9.47
N ALA A 113 3.38 2.31 8.82
CA ALA A 113 1.94 2.11 8.76
C ALA A 113 1.43 1.45 10.05
N GLN A 114 0.13 1.51 10.28
CA GLN A 114 -0.50 0.87 11.42
C GLN A 114 -1.71 0.06 10.97
N VAL A 115 -2.00 -1.03 11.67
CA VAL A 115 -3.25 -1.75 11.50
C VAL A 115 -4.27 -1.17 12.47
N GLU A 116 -5.34 -0.65 11.93
CA GLU A 116 -6.47 -0.08 12.69
C GLU A 116 -7.71 -0.98 12.60
N LEU A 117 -8.50 -0.91 13.65
CA LEU A 117 -9.84 -1.49 13.68
C LEU A 117 -10.88 -0.40 13.46
N LYS A 118 -11.59 -0.48 12.33
CA LYS A 118 -12.71 0.41 11.99
C LYS A 118 -13.99 -0.40 11.88
N LYS A 119 -14.90 -0.24 12.83
CA LYS A 119 -16.08 -1.11 12.97
C LYS A 119 -15.62 -2.56 13.18
N ASP A 120 -15.93 -3.47 12.28
CA ASP A 120 -15.51 -4.87 12.33
C ASP A 120 -14.46 -5.22 11.27
N ARG A 121 -13.71 -4.22 10.76
CA ARG A 121 -12.71 -4.39 9.72
C ARG A 121 -11.34 -3.94 10.19
N LEU A 122 -10.34 -4.74 9.88
CA LEU A 122 -8.92 -4.40 10.04
C LEU A 122 -8.43 -3.81 8.74
N ALA A 123 -7.74 -2.67 8.83
CA ALA A 123 -7.13 -1.99 7.69
C ALA A 123 -5.74 -1.48 8.06
N PHE A 124 -4.83 -1.50 7.10
CA PHE A 124 -3.59 -0.72 7.21
C PHE A 124 -3.90 0.73 6.93
N GLU A 125 -3.36 1.61 7.76
CA GLU A 125 -3.55 3.05 7.65
C GLU A 125 -2.22 3.79 7.71
N TYR A 126 -2.09 4.79 6.86
CA TYR A 126 -1.05 5.78 6.95
C TYR A 126 -1.55 7.13 6.43
N THR A 127 -1.21 8.19 7.13
CA THR A 127 -1.62 9.55 6.76
C THR A 127 -0.51 10.55 7.05
N CYS A 128 -0.21 11.42 6.09
CA CYS A 128 0.69 12.54 6.31
C CYS A 128 0.37 13.73 5.37
N PRO A 129 0.81 14.96 5.71
CA PRO A 129 0.86 16.04 4.73
C PRO A 129 1.73 15.64 3.52
N LEU A 130 1.35 16.06 2.31
CA LEU A 130 2.16 15.81 1.10
C LEU A 130 3.59 16.33 1.23
N ALA A 131 3.79 17.46 1.92
CA ALA A 131 5.11 18.01 2.21
C ALA A 131 6.01 17.10 3.08
N LEU A 132 5.46 16.07 3.70
CA LEU A 132 6.18 15.05 4.48
C LEU A 132 6.16 13.67 3.80
N ALA A 133 5.58 13.58 2.62
CA ALA A 133 5.47 12.35 1.83
C ALA A 133 6.76 12.11 1.01
N ASN A 134 7.90 12.02 1.68
CA ASN A 134 9.18 11.73 1.01
C ASN A 134 9.08 10.43 0.18
N PRO A 135 9.57 10.40 -1.07
CA PRO A 135 9.43 9.25 -1.97
C PRO A 135 9.92 7.93 -1.40
N TYR A 136 11.09 7.92 -0.74
CA TYR A 136 11.64 6.71 -0.11
C TYR A 136 10.72 6.18 0.98
N LYS A 137 10.19 7.09 1.81
CA LYS A 137 9.29 6.74 2.90
C LYS A 137 7.97 6.18 2.38
N ILE A 138 7.35 6.84 1.40
CA ILE A 138 6.07 6.37 0.83
C ILE A 138 6.25 5.04 0.11
N TYR A 139 7.32 4.88 -0.66
CA TYR A 139 7.64 3.61 -1.29
C TYR A 139 7.78 2.47 -0.26
N TYR A 140 8.51 2.73 0.83
CA TYR A 140 8.66 1.77 1.92
C TYR A 140 7.30 1.41 2.56
N ILE A 141 6.44 2.40 2.84
CA ILE A 141 5.10 2.18 3.41
C ILE A 141 4.24 1.32 2.49
N LEU A 142 4.25 1.58 1.18
CA LEU A 142 3.50 0.76 0.22
C LEU A 142 4.00 -0.70 0.22
N GLN A 143 5.32 -0.91 0.27
CA GLN A 143 5.90 -2.25 0.40
C GLN A 143 5.52 -2.91 1.72
N GLU A 144 5.61 -2.19 2.83
CA GLU A 144 5.26 -2.68 4.16
C GLU A 144 3.81 -3.16 4.20
N ILE A 145 2.87 -2.36 3.71
CA ILE A 145 1.44 -2.70 3.65
C ILE A 145 1.22 -3.94 2.76
N CYS A 146 1.79 -3.95 1.56
CA CYS A 146 1.60 -5.04 0.60
C CYS A 146 2.17 -6.37 1.13
N ASN A 147 3.41 -6.36 1.62
CA ASN A 147 4.08 -7.56 2.11
C ASN A 147 3.44 -8.08 3.41
N THR A 148 3.03 -7.16 4.29
CA THR A 148 2.41 -7.54 5.57
C THR A 148 0.99 -8.05 5.33
N GLY A 149 0.24 -7.41 4.44
CA GLY A 149 -1.11 -7.86 4.08
C GLY A 149 -1.12 -9.27 3.49
N ASP A 150 -0.28 -9.53 2.49
CA ASP A 150 -0.19 -10.85 1.83
C ASP A 150 0.32 -11.96 2.79
N LYS A 151 1.08 -11.60 3.81
CA LYS A 151 1.56 -12.55 4.82
C LYS A 151 0.52 -12.90 5.86
N TYR A 152 -0.21 -11.90 6.37
CA TYR A 152 -1.05 -12.07 7.54
C TYR A 152 -2.52 -12.34 7.24
N ASP A 153 -3.00 -12.10 6.03
CA ASP A 153 -4.38 -12.44 5.66
C ASP A 153 -4.63 -13.94 5.71
N ASP A 154 -3.75 -14.75 5.11
CA ASP A 154 -3.79 -16.22 5.15
C ASP A 154 -3.65 -16.77 6.59
N GLU A 155 -2.71 -16.21 7.36
CA GLU A 155 -2.47 -16.62 8.73
C GLU A 155 -3.68 -16.34 9.63
N PHE A 156 -4.25 -15.16 9.54
CA PHE A 156 -5.37 -14.74 10.40
C PHE A 156 -6.69 -15.42 10.00
N GLU A 157 -6.89 -15.66 8.71
CA GLU A 157 -8.00 -16.49 8.23
C GLU A 157 -7.92 -17.90 8.82
N THR A 158 -6.78 -18.56 8.65
CA THR A 158 -6.58 -19.95 9.12
C THR A 158 -6.63 -20.06 10.64
N LYS A 159 -5.96 -19.16 11.36
CA LYS A 159 -5.76 -19.27 12.81
C LYS A 159 -6.95 -18.78 13.63
N PHE A 160 -7.66 -17.78 13.16
CA PHE A 160 -8.72 -17.12 13.91
C PHE A 160 -10.09 -17.18 13.24
N GLY A 161 -10.17 -17.57 11.96
CA GLY A 161 -11.40 -17.55 11.18
C GLY A 161 -11.80 -16.13 10.74
N ALA A 162 -10.84 -15.23 10.59
CA ALA A 162 -11.06 -13.94 9.99
C ALA A 162 -11.47 -14.10 8.52
N GLN A 163 -12.19 -13.13 7.96
CA GLN A 163 -12.63 -13.20 6.57
C GLN A 163 -11.94 -12.11 5.75
N ARG A 164 -11.40 -12.48 4.60
CA ARG A 164 -10.84 -11.50 3.66
C ARG A 164 -11.92 -10.55 3.15
N ILE A 165 -11.55 -9.30 2.96
CA ILE A 165 -12.45 -8.30 2.38
C ILE A 165 -12.46 -8.42 0.85
N TYR A 166 -11.33 -8.79 0.27
CA TYR A 166 -11.20 -9.01 -1.17
C TYR A 166 -10.72 -10.41 -1.45
N GLU A 167 -11.49 -11.14 -2.25
CA GLU A 167 -11.03 -12.42 -2.80
C GLU A 167 -10.09 -12.14 -3.97
N PRO A 168 -8.94 -12.84 -4.05
CA PRO A 168 -8.08 -12.74 -5.22
C PRO A 168 -8.90 -13.16 -6.45
N LYS A 169 -9.04 -12.28 -7.43
CA LYS A 169 -9.66 -12.67 -8.69
C LYS A 169 -8.81 -13.75 -9.32
N VAL A 170 -9.23 -14.99 -9.20
CA VAL A 170 -8.71 -16.09 -10.01
C VAL A 170 -9.16 -15.80 -11.44
N THR A 171 -8.25 -15.23 -12.23
CA THR A 171 -8.49 -15.15 -13.69
C THR A 171 -8.32 -16.55 -14.25
N PRO A 172 -9.33 -17.11 -14.94
CA PRO A 172 -9.27 -18.44 -15.52
C PRO A 172 -8.16 -18.57 -16.58
#